data_ccd4bf1543113899a10642afcf28ba68
#
_entry.id   ccd4bf1543113899a10642afcf28ba68
#
_cell.length_a   1.000
_cell.length_b   1.000
_cell.length_c   1.000
_cell.angle_alpha   90.00
_cell.angle_beta   90.00
_cell.angle_gamma   90.00
#
_symmetry.space_group_name_H-M   'P 1'
#
loop_
_entity.id
_entity.type
_entity.pdbx_description
1 polymer ?
#
loop_
_entity_poly.entity_id
_entity_poly.type
_entity_poly.pdbx_seq_one_letter_code
_entity_poly.pdbx_strand_id
1 'polypeptide(L)'
;MKKTLTAFLLLMFALFFSQEKKPMFWQDIENFKKQDQETPPPKDAILLIGSSSFTKWTDVANYFPDKTIINRGFGGSRLTDLNYFANDLLNYQPKQIIIYCGENDFADDDKLKADVVVERFKTFYQKIRAKFPKIEVDYISIKYSPSREKLWPQMKEANKKIAAFMKKQPNSEFIDITKVMQDAKGNVRKDLFVEDMLHMTPEGYKLWTSVMNPYMK
;
A
#
# COMPACT_ATOMS: atom_id res chain seq x y z
N MET A 1 28.87 37.63 60.85
CA MET A 1 28.77 36.30 60.27
C MET A 1 27.68 36.34 59.23
N LYS A 2 28.06 36.53 57.97
CA LYS A 2 27.11 36.56 56.77
C LYS A 2 26.89 35.13 56.32
N LYS A 3 25.68 34.62 56.53
CA LYS A 3 25.27 33.34 55.96
C LYS A 3 24.93 33.60 54.49
N THR A 4 25.80 33.25 53.60
CA THR A 4 25.56 33.17 52.17
C THR A 4 24.65 31.98 51.94
N LEU A 5 23.39 32.29 51.68
CA LEU A 5 22.38 31.32 51.22
C LEU A 5 22.68 31.04 49.73
N THR A 6 23.45 29.98 49.50
CA THR A 6 23.66 29.48 48.14
C THR A 6 22.36 28.84 47.70
N ALA A 7 21.57 29.60 46.97
CA ALA A 7 20.41 29.07 46.26
C ALA A 7 20.94 28.13 45.18
N PHE A 8 20.87 26.84 45.49
CA PHE A 8 21.04 25.78 44.52
C PHE A 8 19.83 25.85 43.59
N LEU A 9 19.97 26.65 42.52
CA LEU A 9 19.04 26.63 41.39
C LEU A 9 19.21 25.26 40.77
N LEU A 10 18.42 24.30 41.25
CA LEU A 10 18.16 23.07 40.51
C LEU A 10 17.46 23.50 39.24
N LEU A 11 18.27 23.78 38.20
CA LEU A 11 17.83 23.74 36.84
C LEU A 11 17.35 22.31 36.61
N MET A 12 16.11 22.05 36.96
CA MET A 12 15.36 20.96 36.38
C MET A 12 15.30 21.27 34.89
N PHE A 13 16.33 20.88 34.16
CA PHE A 13 16.17 20.55 32.77
C PHE A 13 15.12 19.44 32.73
N ALA A 14 13.86 19.83 32.79
CA ALA A 14 12.81 19.04 32.24
C ALA A 14 13.23 18.86 30.78
N LEU A 15 13.96 17.78 30.56
CA LEU A 15 14.04 17.18 29.26
C LEU A 15 12.58 16.91 28.89
N PHE A 16 11.93 17.92 28.32
CA PHE A 16 10.81 17.71 27.44
C PHE A 16 11.40 16.87 26.33
N PHE A 17 11.47 15.56 26.57
CA PHE A 17 11.38 14.61 25.51
C PHE A 17 10.00 14.89 24.93
N SER A 18 9.96 15.83 24.00
CA SER A 18 8.89 15.87 23.02
C SER A 18 8.91 14.46 22.46
N GLN A 19 8.00 13.62 22.92
CA GLN A 19 7.75 12.35 22.23
C GLN A 19 7.32 12.78 20.84
N GLU A 20 8.26 12.74 19.90
CA GLU A 20 7.93 12.97 18.50
C GLU A 20 6.74 12.06 18.21
N LYS A 21 5.60 12.68 17.89
CA LYS A 21 4.38 11.95 17.61
C LYS A 21 4.70 11.04 16.43
N LYS A 22 4.82 9.74 16.73
CA LYS A 22 5.12 8.75 15.70
C LYS A 22 4.10 8.87 14.58
N PRO A 23 4.53 8.82 13.33
CA PRO A 23 3.61 8.91 12.19
C PRO A 23 2.62 7.75 12.23
N MET A 24 1.44 7.94 11.64
CA MET A 24 0.49 6.86 11.41
C MET A 24 1.22 5.70 10.70
N PHE A 25 0.88 4.46 11.03
CA PHE A 25 1.50 3.24 10.48
C PHE A 25 2.97 3.00 10.87
N TRP A 26 3.57 3.83 11.74
CA TRP A 26 4.93 3.59 12.21
C TRP A 26 5.08 2.17 12.81
N GLN A 27 4.07 1.73 13.57
CA GLN A 27 4.11 0.41 14.20
C GLN A 27 4.08 -0.73 13.19
N ASP A 28 3.32 -0.58 12.09
CA ASP A 28 3.29 -1.58 11.01
C ASP A 28 4.67 -1.73 10.38
N ILE A 29 5.34 -0.61 10.11
CA ILE A 29 6.69 -0.59 9.54
C ILE A 29 7.71 -1.20 10.49
N GLU A 30 7.65 -0.89 11.79
CA GLU A 30 8.54 -1.52 12.79
C GLU A 30 8.26 -3.02 12.93
N ASN A 31 7.02 -3.45 12.80
CA ASN A 31 6.68 -4.88 12.78
C ASN A 31 7.30 -5.58 11.56
N PHE A 32 7.31 -4.94 10.38
CA PHE A 32 8.00 -5.49 9.20
C PHE A 32 9.50 -5.63 9.46
N LYS A 33 10.15 -4.60 10.01
CA LYS A 33 11.59 -4.64 10.36
C LYS A 33 11.89 -5.76 11.34
N LYS A 34 11.04 -5.93 12.35
CA LYS A 34 11.20 -7.01 13.33
C LYS A 34 11.07 -8.39 12.67
N GLN A 35 10.05 -8.60 11.83
CA GLN A 35 9.91 -9.83 11.07
C GLN A 35 11.14 -10.12 10.21
N ASP A 36 11.68 -9.09 9.54
CA ASP A 36 12.86 -9.19 8.67
C ASP A 36 14.14 -9.51 9.47
N GLN A 37 14.22 -9.08 10.74
CA GLN A 37 15.31 -9.44 11.64
C GLN A 37 15.21 -10.90 12.12
N GLU A 38 13.99 -11.36 12.42
CA GLU A 38 13.72 -12.72 12.86
C GLU A 38 13.83 -13.73 11.71
N THR A 39 13.39 -13.32 10.52
CA THR A 39 13.41 -14.14 9.30
C THR A 39 13.84 -13.26 8.13
N PRO A 40 15.11 -13.28 7.75
CA PRO A 40 15.60 -12.46 6.64
C PRO A 40 14.79 -12.68 5.37
N PRO A 41 14.32 -11.59 4.73
CA PRO A 41 13.47 -11.68 3.56
C PRO A 41 14.22 -12.30 2.38
N PRO A 42 13.57 -13.18 1.60
CA PRO A 42 14.18 -13.79 0.44
C PRO A 42 14.53 -12.77 -0.63
N LYS A 43 15.64 -13.01 -1.33
CA LYS A 43 15.99 -12.26 -2.55
C LYS A 43 15.12 -12.73 -3.72
N ASP A 44 15.03 -11.90 -4.74
CA ASP A 44 14.30 -12.20 -5.98
C ASP A 44 12.83 -12.58 -5.75
N ALA A 45 12.24 -12.08 -4.67
CA ALA A 45 10.82 -12.23 -4.37
C ALA A 45 9.96 -11.22 -5.14
N ILE A 46 8.66 -11.50 -5.22
CA ILE A 46 7.64 -10.52 -5.61
C ILE A 46 7.24 -9.75 -4.36
N LEU A 47 7.46 -8.45 -4.38
CA LEU A 47 7.15 -7.57 -3.25
C LEU A 47 5.77 -6.94 -3.46
N LEU A 48 4.82 -7.29 -2.60
CA LEU A 48 3.50 -6.66 -2.56
C LEU A 48 3.55 -5.47 -1.60
N ILE A 49 3.25 -4.27 -2.10
CA ILE A 49 3.19 -3.04 -1.30
C ILE A 49 1.80 -2.43 -1.43
N GLY A 50 1.17 -2.11 -0.29
CA GLY A 50 -0.14 -1.47 -0.37
C GLY A 50 -0.92 -1.49 0.93
N SER A 51 -2.24 -1.44 0.76
CA SER A 51 -3.18 -1.24 1.87
C SER A 51 -3.86 -2.54 2.33
N SER A 52 -5.00 -2.40 3.00
CA SER A 52 -5.68 -3.49 3.69
C SER A 52 -6.03 -4.72 2.84
N SER A 53 -6.22 -4.58 1.53
CA SER A 53 -6.43 -5.75 0.67
C SER A 53 -5.22 -6.68 0.63
N PHE A 54 -4.01 -6.16 0.74
CA PHE A 54 -2.81 -6.99 0.91
C PHE A 54 -2.61 -7.43 2.36
N THR A 55 -2.84 -6.54 3.35
CA THR A 55 -2.74 -6.89 4.76
C THR A 55 -3.63 -8.09 5.12
N LYS A 56 -4.85 -8.10 4.59
CA LYS A 56 -5.83 -9.17 4.85
C LYS A 56 -5.62 -10.43 4.00
N TRP A 57 -4.76 -10.38 2.99
CA TRP A 57 -4.36 -11.55 2.20
C TRP A 57 -3.20 -12.28 2.86
N THR A 58 -3.44 -12.78 4.06
CA THR A 58 -2.41 -13.39 4.91
C THR A 58 -1.83 -14.68 4.34
N ASP A 59 -2.60 -15.37 3.53
CA ASP A 59 -2.29 -16.64 2.88
C ASP A 59 -1.98 -16.50 1.37
N VAL A 60 -1.59 -15.31 0.92
CA VAL A 60 -1.32 -15.01 -0.49
C VAL A 60 -0.38 -16.01 -1.18
N ALA A 61 0.59 -16.55 -0.44
CA ALA A 61 1.50 -17.57 -0.96
C ALA A 61 0.78 -18.84 -1.42
N ASN A 62 -0.35 -19.21 -0.80
CA ASN A 62 -1.14 -20.37 -1.20
C ASN A 62 -1.84 -20.19 -2.55
N TYR A 63 -2.05 -18.92 -2.98
CA TYR A 63 -2.64 -18.59 -4.27
C TYR A 63 -1.61 -18.58 -5.41
N PHE A 64 -0.32 -18.50 -5.08
CA PHE A 64 0.80 -18.49 -6.04
C PHE A 64 1.91 -19.44 -5.56
N PRO A 65 1.67 -20.76 -5.55
CA PRO A 65 2.55 -21.74 -4.90
C PRO A 65 3.97 -21.79 -5.50
N ASP A 66 4.11 -21.40 -6.77
CA ASP A 66 5.39 -21.38 -7.46
C ASP A 66 6.13 -20.04 -7.36
N LYS A 67 5.62 -19.11 -6.54
CA LYS A 67 6.18 -17.77 -6.40
C LYS A 67 6.63 -17.48 -4.98
N THR A 68 7.78 -16.87 -4.86
CA THR A 68 8.24 -16.33 -3.59
C THR A 68 7.68 -14.93 -3.41
N ILE A 69 6.91 -14.69 -2.35
CA ILE A 69 6.19 -13.43 -2.12
C ILE A 69 6.58 -12.83 -0.77
N ILE A 70 6.86 -11.55 -0.77
CA ILE A 70 6.97 -10.71 0.43
C ILE A 70 5.75 -9.80 0.46
N ASN A 71 4.89 -9.92 1.46
CA ASN A 71 3.74 -9.05 1.63
C ASN A 71 4.06 -7.95 2.65
N ARG A 72 4.04 -6.70 2.20
CA ARG A 72 4.21 -5.47 3.01
C ARG A 72 3.00 -4.55 2.86
N GLY A 73 1.81 -5.15 2.88
CA GLY A 73 0.56 -4.43 3.02
C GLY A 73 0.34 -3.95 4.45
N PHE A 74 -0.05 -2.68 4.63
CA PHE A 74 -0.44 -2.13 5.92
C PHE A 74 -1.80 -1.44 5.82
N GLY A 75 -2.73 -1.90 6.68
CA GLY A 75 -4.16 -1.65 6.55
C GLY A 75 -4.54 -0.18 6.70
N GLY A 76 -5.33 0.35 5.77
CA GLY A 76 -5.76 1.75 5.80
C GLY A 76 -4.80 2.73 5.13
N SER A 77 -3.62 2.28 4.70
CA SER A 77 -2.62 3.17 4.08
C SER A 77 -3.11 3.81 2.79
N ARG A 78 -2.64 5.03 2.57
CA ARG A 78 -2.84 5.86 1.38
C ARG A 78 -1.54 5.94 0.59
N LEU A 79 -1.60 6.45 -0.61
CA LEU A 79 -0.39 6.70 -1.41
C LEU A 79 0.56 7.71 -0.76
N THR A 80 0.05 8.63 0.07
CA THR A 80 0.89 9.52 0.89
C THR A 80 1.71 8.75 1.92
N ASP A 81 1.14 7.70 2.51
CA ASP A 81 1.81 6.88 3.51
C ASP A 81 2.87 5.98 2.85
N LEU A 82 2.57 5.41 1.66
CA LEU A 82 3.58 4.72 0.85
C LEU A 82 4.76 5.64 0.50
N ASN A 83 4.46 6.89 0.16
CA ASN A 83 5.48 7.88 -0.15
C ASN A 83 6.33 8.24 1.08
N TYR A 84 5.71 8.35 2.24
CA TYR A 84 6.40 8.67 3.49
C TYR A 84 7.36 7.54 3.90
N PHE A 85 6.91 6.29 3.85
CA PHE A 85 7.69 5.11 4.23
C PHE A 85 8.45 4.46 3.06
N ALA A 86 8.62 5.16 1.94
CA ALA A 86 9.22 4.57 0.74
C ALA A 86 10.60 3.94 0.99
N ASN A 87 11.44 4.56 1.83
CA ASN A 87 12.77 4.03 2.13
C ASN A 87 12.71 2.68 2.86
N ASP A 88 11.76 2.51 3.78
CA ASP A 88 11.55 1.27 4.50
C ASP A 88 10.92 0.21 3.59
N LEU A 89 9.86 0.58 2.87
CA LEU A 89 9.12 -0.33 1.97
C LEU A 89 9.93 -0.82 0.78
N LEU A 90 10.93 -0.06 0.37
CA LEU A 90 11.81 -0.43 -0.75
C LEU A 90 13.13 -1.03 -0.28
N ASN A 91 13.30 -1.34 1.01
CA ASN A 91 14.54 -1.91 1.55
C ASN A 91 14.62 -3.44 1.38
N TYR A 92 14.28 -3.93 0.19
CA TYR A 92 14.30 -5.34 -0.20
C TYR A 92 15.11 -5.49 -1.50
N GLN A 93 15.33 -6.74 -1.93
CA GLN A 93 15.91 -7.08 -3.23
C GLN A 93 14.89 -7.87 -4.06
N PRO A 94 13.80 -7.24 -4.47
CA PRO A 94 12.76 -7.92 -5.22
C PRO A 94 13.10 -8.04 -6.70
N LYS A 95 12.51 -9.03 -7.41
CA LYS A 95 12.50 -9.09 -8.87
C LYS A 95 11.31 -8.36 -9.50
N GLN A 96 10.25 -8.13 -8.70
CA GLN A 96 9.01 -7.47 -9.11
C GLN A 96 8.39 -6.75 -7.92
N ILE A 97 7.78 -5.60 -8.16
CA ILE A 97 6.96 -4.88 -7.16
C ILE A 97 5.55 -4.77 -7.68
N ILE A 98 4.57 -5.21 -6.89
CA ILE A 98 3.15 -5.06 -7.21
C ILE A 98 2.52 -4.14 -6.16
N ILE A 99 1.81 -3.12 -6.62
CA ILE A 99 1.24 -2.07 -5.78
C ILE A 99 -0.29 -2.15 -5.81
N TYR A 100 -0.91 -2.14 -4.63
CA TYR A 100 -2.34 -1.93 -4.46
C TYR A 100 -2.60 -0.85 -3.41
N CYS A 101 -2.91 0.37 -3.83
CA CYS A 101 -3.20 1.51 -2.95
C CYS A 101 -3.97 2.60 -3.71
N GLY A 102 -4.64 3.51 -3.00
CA GLY A 102 -5.35 4.66 -3.58
C GLY A 102 -6.83 4.72 -3.20
N GLU A 103 -7.43 3.60 -2.80
CA GLU A 103 -8.83 3.56 -2.36
C GLU A 103 -9.06 4.39 -1.09
N ASN A 104 -8.11 4.34 -0.14
CA ASN A 104 -8.18 5.07 1.12
C ASN A 104 -7.92 6.57 0.94
N ASP A 105 -7.19 6.97 -0.09
CA ASP A 105 -6.98 8.39 -0.41
C ASP A 105 -8.33 9.08 -0.64
N PHE A 106 -9.25 8.44 -1.38
CA PHE A 106 -10.60 8.97 -1.62
C PHE A 106 -11.52 8.82 -0.41
N ALA A 107 -11.32 7.80 0.43
CA ALA A 107 -12.15 7.60 1.62
C ALA A 107 -11.81 8.59 2.74
N ASP A 108 -10.58 9.07 2.79
CA ASP A 108 -10.11 10.06 3.75
C ASP A 108 -10.58 11.49 3.36
N ASP A 109 -10.69 11.74 2.05
CA ASP A 109 -11.25 12.98 1.49
C ASP A 109 -12.10 12.67 0.25
N ASP A 110 -13.42 12.66 0.42
CA ASP A 110 -14.39 12.33 -0.63
C ASP A 110 -14.47 13.40 -1.76
N LYS A 111 -13.85 14.56 -1.56
CA LYS A 111 -13.71 15.62 -2.57
C LYS A 111 -12.39 15.56 -3.32
N LEU A 112 -11.51 14.64 -2.96
CA LEU A 112 -10.21 14.50 -3.57
C LEU A 112 -10.35 14.19 -5.06
N LYS A 113 -9.68 14.97 -5.89
CA LYS A 113 -9.68 14.76 -7.34
C LYS A 113 -8.78 13.58 -7.71
N ALA A 114 -9.17 12.85 -8.74
CA ALA A 114 -8.41 11.71 -9.26
C ALA A 114 -6.95 12.10 -9.61
N ASP A 115 -6.71 13.29 -10.15
CA ASP A 115 -5.37 13.76 -10.49
C ASP A 115 -4.42 13.78 -9.29
N VAL A 116 -4.91 14.15 -8.10
CA VAL A 116 -4.09 14.16 -6.89
C VAL A 116 -3.63 12.75 -6.53
N VAL A 117 -4.52 11.76 -6.61
CA VAL A 117 -4.19 10.35 -6.37
C VAL A 117 -3.19 9.84 -7.41
N VAL A 118 -3.39 10.20 -8.67
CA VAL A 118 -2.47 9.86 -9.77
C VAL A 118 -1.07 10.45 -9.52
N GLU A 119 -0.96 11.70 -9.11
CA GLU A 119 0.35 12.32 -8.82
C GLU A 119 1.02 11.71 -7.58
N ARG A 120 0.26 11.35 -6.54
CA ARG A 120 0.78 10.60 -5.39
C ARG A 120 1.36 9.24 -5.82
N PHE A 121 0.64 8.53 -6.71
CA PHE A 121 1.13 7.27 -7.28
C PHE A 121 2.41 7.48 -8.11
N LYS A 122 2.42 8.45 -9.01
CA LYS A 122 3.61 8.75 -9.83
C LYS A 122 4.83 9.09 -8.97
N THR A 123 4.63 9.82 -7.87
CA THR A 123 5.69 10.14 -6.91
C THR A 123 6.28 8.85 -6.31
N PHE A 124 5.44 7.91 -5.91
CA PHE A 124 5.91 6.62 -5.39
C PHE A 124 6.59 5.78 -6.48
N TYR A 125 6.02 5.74 -7.68
CA TYR A 125 6.62 5.08 -8.84
C TYR A 125 8.03 5.63 -9.16
N GLN A 126 8.22 6.95 -9.12
CA GLN A 126 9.51 7.57 -9.34
C GLN A 126 10.54 7.16 -8.28
N LYS A 127 10.14 7.05 -7.02
CA LYS A 127 11.02 6.55 -5.94
C LYS A 127 11.43 5.10 -6.19
N ILE A 128 10.50 4.26 -6.66
CA ILE A 128 10.84 2.88 -7.07
C ILE A 128 11.86 2.91 -8.20
N ARG A 129 11.64 3.69 -9.26
CA ARG A 129 12.54 3.77 -10.41
C ARG A 129 13.91 4.33 -10.07
N ALA A 130 13.98 5.27 -9.12
CA ALA A 130 15.25 5.80 -8.63
C ALA A 130 16.10 4.71 -7.95
N LYS A 131 15.47 3.81 -7.18
CA LYS A 131 16.15 2.71 -6.49
C LYS A 131 16.36 1.48 -7.39
N PHE A 132 15.38 1.19 -8.23
CA PHE A 132 15.32 0.00 -9.09
C PHE A 132 15.01 0.38 -10.55
N PRO A 133 15.96 0.86 -11.32
CA PRO A 133 15.71 1.44 -12.66
C PRO A 133 15.04 0.48 -13.65
N LYS A 134 15.26 -0.83 -13.51
CA LYS A 134 14.83 -1.85 -14.48
C LYS A 134 13.86 -2.88 -13.93
N ILE A 135 13.46 -2.77 -12.65
CA ILE A 135 12.56 -3.75 -12.01
C ILE A 135 11.19 -3.75 -12.68
N GLU A 136 10.52 -4.88 -12.64
CA GLU A 136 9.09 -4.96 -13.00
C GLU A 136 8.24 -4.27 -11.94
N VAL A 137 7.37 -3.34 -12.34
CA VAL A 137 6.48 -2.60 -11.43
C VAL A 137 5.06 -2.67 -11.95
N ASP A 138 4.18 -3.29 -11.20
CA ASP A 138 2.78 -3.42 -11.59
C ASP A 138 1.88 -2.71 -10.60
N TYR A 139 0.79 -2.19 -11.11
CA TYR A 139 -0.24 -1.53 -10.30
C TYR A 139 -1.58 -2.23 -10.50
N ILE A 140 -2.15 -2.74 -9.42
CA ILE A 140 -3.49 -3.31 -9.43
C ILE A 140 -4.50 -2.17 -9.38
N SER A 141 -5.48 -2.18 -10.28
CA SER A 141 -6.54 -1.18 -10.30
C SER A 141 -7.24 -1.05 -8.93
N ILE A 142 -7.63 0.17 -8.58
CA ILE A 142 -8.47 0.41 -7.41
C ILE A 142 -9.81 -0.32 -7.65
N LYS A 143 -10.16 -1.23 -6.75
CA LYS A 143 -11.43 -1.96 -6.82
C LYS A 143 -12.62 -1.06 -6.49
N TYR A 144 -13.80 -1.45 -6.91
CA TYR A 144 -15.05 -0.75 -6.61
C TYR A 144 -15.77 -1.43 -5.45
N SER A 145 -15.34 -1.14 -4.23
CA SER A 145 -15.96 -1.71 -3.02
C SER A 145 -17.38 -1.16 -2.84
N PRO A 146 -18.39 -2.02 -2.55
CA PRO A 146 -19.78 -1.57 -2.38
C PRO A 146 -19.94 -0.50 -1.29
N SER A 147 -19.20 -0.59 -0.18
CA SER A 147 -19.23 0.41 0.89
C SER A 147 -18.73 1.80 0.46
N ARG A 148 -18.06 1.89 -0.69
CA ARG A 148 -17.47 3.14 -1.24
C ARG A 148 -18.08 3.53 -2.58
N GLU A 149 -19.31 3.14 -2.87
CA GLU A 149 -19.98 3.35 -4.15
C GLU A 149 -19.96 4.83 -4.59
N LYS A 150 -20.15 5.75 -3.65
CA LYS A 150 -20.11 7.20 -3.93
C LYS A 150 -18.78 7.69 -4.50
N LEU A 151 -17.68 6.96 -4.27
CA LEU A 151 -16.32 7.30 -4.69
C LEU A 151 -15.93 6.64 -6.02
N TRP A 152 -16.75 5.75 -6.57
CA TRP A 152 -16.43 5.05 -7.81
C TRP A 152 -16.13 5.95 -9.00
N PRO A 153 -16.82 7.11 -9.19
CA PRO A 153 -16.47 8.00 -10.31
C PRO A 153 -15.02 8.46 -10.26
N GLN A 154 -14.53 8.88 -9.08
CA GLN A 154 -13.14 9.31 -8.89
C GLN A 154 -12.17 8.15 -9.06
N MET A 155 -12.50 6.96 -8.52
CA MET A 155 -11.69 5.74 -8.66
C MET A 155 -11.58 5.30 -10.12
N LYS A 156 -12.67 5.36 -10.90
CA LYS A 156 -12.67 5.06 -12.34
C LYS A 156 -11.75 6.00 -13.11
N GLU A 157 -11.83 7.29 -12.79
CA GLU A 157 -10.98 8.29 -13.42
C GLU A 157 -9.49 8.08 -13.05
N ALA A 158 -9.18 7.81 -11.78
CA ALA A 158 -7.83 7.50 -11.34
C ALA A 158 -7.28 6.25 -12.03
N ASN A 159 -8.04 5.15 -12.05
CA ASN A 159 -7.67 3.92 -12.74
C ASN A 159 -7.35 4.17 -14.22
N LYS A 160 -8.19 4.91 -14.93
CA LYS A 160 -7.96 5.27 -16.33
C LYS A 160 -6.63 6.03 -16.52
N LYS A 161 -6.37 7.02 -15.66
CA LYS A 161 -5.15 7.86 -15.74
C LYS A 161 -3.91 7.08 -15.35
N ILE A 162 -3.97 6.25 -14.32
CA ILE A 162 -2.85 5.38 -13.90
C ILE A 162 -2.55 4.36 -15.01
N ALA A 163 -3.56 3.70 -15.58
CA ALA A 163 -3.37 2.79 -16.71
C ALA A 163 -2.69 3.47 -17.90
N ALA A 164 -3.12 4.68 -18.24
CA ALA A 164 -2.52 5.46 -19.33
C ALA A 164 -1.07 5.88 -19.03
N PHE A 165 -0.73 6.10 -17.77
CA PHE A 165 0.64 6.37 -17.32
C PHE A 165 1.48 5.10 -17.41
N MET A 166 1.04 3.97 -16.82
CA MET A 166 1.76 2.70 -16.77
C MET A 166 2.09 2.18 -18.15
N LYS A 167 1.15 2.27 -19.11
CA LYS A 167 1.35 1.88 -20.51
C LYS A 167 2.55 2.56 -21.19
N LYS A 168 2.98 3.72 -20.69
CA LYS A 168 4.11 4.49 -21.25
C LYS A 168 5.42 4.20 -20.52
N GLN A 169 5.39 3.41 -19.46
CA GLN A 169 6.56 3.14 -18.66
C GLN A 169 7.18 1.79 -19.04
N PRO A 170 8.51 1.69 -19.11
CA PRO A 170 9.16 0.40 -19.36
C PRO A 170 8.97 -0.52 -18.14
N ASN A 171 8.88 -1.83 -18.40
CA ASN A 171 8.75 -2.87 -17.37
C ASN A 171 7.65 -2.51 -16.35
N SER A 172 6.44 -2.23 -16.86
CA SER A 172 5.33 -1.78 -16.02
C SER A 172 4.00 -2.18 -16.61
N GLU A 173 3.14 -2.77 -15.78
CA GLU A 173 1.81 -3.17 -16.18
C GLU A 173 0.73 -2.59 -15.26
N PHE A 174 -0.45 -2.39 -15.82
CA PHE A 174 -1.66 -2.06 -15.07
C PHE A 174 -2.58 -3.28 -15.07
N ILE A 175 -2.74 -3.89 -13.90
CA ILE A 175 -3.52 -5.11 -13.70
C ILE A 175 -4.96 -4.71 -13.37
N ASP A 176 -5.87 -4.81 -14.34
CA ASP A 176 -7.28 -4.44 -14.14
C ASP A 176 -8.10 -5.60 -13.55
N ILE A 177 -8.37 -5.54 -12.25
CA ILE A 177 -9.22 -6.51 -11.54
C ILE A 177 -10.69 -6.10 -11.51
N THR A 178 -11.05 -4.92 -12.02
CA THR A 178 -12.40 -4.39 -11.85
C THR A 178 -13.46 -5.21 -12.60
N LYS A 179 -13.11 -5.73 -13.77
CA LYS A 179 -14.05 -6.50 -14.61
C LYS A 179 -14.44 -7.83 -14.02
N VAL A 180 -13.48 -8.56 -13.45
CA VAL A 180 -13.76 -9.89 -12.85
C VAL A 180 -14.57 -9.80 -11.55
N MET A 181 -14.61 -8.60 -10.95
CA MET A 181 -15.42 -8.33 -9.78
C MET A 181 -16.85 -7.85 -10.12
N GLN A 182 -17.25 -7.92 -11.37
CA GLN A 182 -18.58 -7.55 -11.84
C GLN A 182 -19.37 -8.75 -12.37
N ASP A 183 -20.70 -8.67 -12.30
CA ASP A 183 -21.59 -9.61 -12.97
C ASP A 183 -21.71 -9.31 -14.50
N ALA A 184 -22.45 -10.15 -15.22
CA ALA A 184 -22.66 -9.98 -16.66
C ALA A 184 -23.40 -8.67 -17.03
N LYS A 185 -24.03 -7.99 -16.05
CA LYS A 185 -24.70 -6.69 -16.23
C LYS A 185 -23.80 -5.52 -15.88
N GLY A 186 -22.57 -5.78 -15.41
CA GLY A 186 -21.61 -4.77 -14.98
C GLY A 186 -21.80 -4.27 -13.53
N ASN A 187 -22.65 -4.93 -12.75
CA ASN A 187 -22.81 -4.60 -11.34
C ASN A 187 -21.70 -5.26 -10.51
N VAL A 188 -21.24 -4.57 -9.48
CA VAL A 188 -20.25 -5.13 -8.56
C VAL A 188 -20.86 -6.30 -7.78
N ARG A 189 -20.19 -7.42 -7.79
CA ARG A 189 -20.56 -8.65 -7.11
C ARG A 189 -20.31 -8.50 -5.60
N LYS A 190 -21.38 -8.32 -4.82
CA LYS A 190 -21.32 -8.13 -3.37
C LYS A 190 -20.86 -9.38 -2.62
N ASP A 191 -21.09 -10.57 -3.19
CA ASP A 191 -20.67 -11.86 -2.65
C ASP A 191 -19.14 -12.03 -2.58
N LEU A 192 -18.39 -11.18 -3.29
CA LEU A 192 -16.92 -11.15 -3.25
C LEU A 192 -16.37 -10.38 -2.05
N PHE A 193 -17.23 -9.75 -1.24
CA PHE A 193 -16.86 -8.94 -0.10
C PHE A 193 -17.40 -9.54 1.19
N VAL A 194 -16.64 -9.36 2.27
CA VAL A 194 -17.13 -9.72 3.61
C VAL A 194 -18.17 -8.70 4.10
N GLU A 195 -18.67 -8.85 5.32
CA GLU A 195 -19.75 -8.05 5.90
C GLU A 195 -19.56 -6.54 5.78
N ASP A 196 -18.31 -6.05 5.83
CA ASP A 196 -17.99 -4.62 5.73
C ASP A 196 -18.12 -4.06 4.32
N MET A 197 -18.42 -4.89 3.32
CA MET A 197 -18.56 -4.50 1.91
C MET A 197 -17.33 -3.76 1.35
N LEU A 198 -16.17 -3.97 1.95
CA LEU A 198 -14.88 -3.37 1.61
C LEU A 198 -13.81 -4.42 1.36
N HIS A 199 -13.64 -5.35 2.28
CA HIS A 199 -12.62 -6.37 2.20
C HIS A 199 -13.12 -7.63 1.52
N MET A 200 -12.22 -8.32 0.83
CA MET A 200 -12.60 -9.45 -0.01
C MET A 200 -12.75 -10.75 0.77
N THR A 201 -13.65 -11.58 0.30
CA THR A 201 -13.74 -13.00 0.67
C THR A 201 -12.62 -13.79 -0.01
N PRO A 202 -12.37 -15.06 0.38
CA PRO A 202 -11.44 -15.94 -0.36
C PRO A 202 -11.79 -16.05 -1.85
N GLU A 203 -13.07 -16.02 -2.22
CA GLU A 203 -13.49 -16.04 -3.61
C GLU A 203 -13.08 -14.76 -4.37
N GLY A 204 -13.18 -13.59 -3.71
CA GLY A 204 -12.66 -12.34 -4.28
C GLY A 204 -11.15 -12.41 -4.55
N TYR A 205 -10.38 -13.00 -3.64
CA TYR A 205 -8.93 -13.20 -3.86
C TYR A 205 -8.63 -14.23 -4.95
N LYS A 206 -9.44 -15.29 -5.12
CA LYS A 206 -9.29 -16.22 -6.25
C LYS A 206 -9.47 -15.52 -7.60
N LEU A 207 -10.45 -14.62 -7.70
CA LEU A 207 -10.62 -13.83 -8.92
C LEU A 207 -9.44 -12.90 -9.16
N TRP A 208 -8.92 -12.24 -8.12
CA TRP A 208 -7.70 -11.45 -8.26
C TRP A 208 -6.53 -12.31 -8.75
N THR A 209 -6.34 -13.48 -8.14
CA THR A 209 -5.30 -14.44 -8.53
C THR A 209 -5.39 -14.78 -10.02
N SER A 210 -6.58 -15.06 -10.54
CA SER A 210 -6.77 -15.42 -11.94
C SER A 210 -6.32 -14.32 -12.91
N VAL A 211 -6.53 -13.05 -12.53
CA VAL A 211 -6.09 -11.88 -13.30
C VAL A 211 -4.62 -11.56 -13.12
N MET A 212 -4.11 -11.71 -11.88
CA MET A 212 -2.72 -11.40 -11.55
C MET A 212 -1.73 -12.44 -12.09
N ASN A 213 -2.13 -13.72 -12.15
CA ASN A 213 -1.24 -14.84 -12.47
C ASN A 213 -0.39 -14.65 -13.73
N PRO A 214 -0.91 -14.13 -14.88
CA PRO A 214 -0.09 -13.88 -16.06
C PRO A 214 1.02 -12.84 -15.88
N TYR A 215 0.91 -11.98 -14.85
CA TYR A 215 1.87 -10.90 -14.56
C TYR A 215 2.90 -11.30 -13.48
N MET A 216 2.65 -12.38 -12.73
CA MET A 216 3.54 -12.83 -11.64
C MET A 216 4.83 -13.44 -12.22
N LYS A 217 5.98 -12.85 -11.92
CA LYS A 217 7.30 -13.25 -12.46
C LYS A 217 7.92 -14.43 -11.71
#